data_7b5ff84e64f6ec9553e4406fb05cf40a
#
_entry.id   7b5ff84e64f6ec9553e4406fb05cf40a
#
_cell.length_a   1.000
_cell.length_b   1.000
_cell.length_c   1.000
_cell.angle_alpha   90.00
_cell.angle_beta   90.00
_cell.angle_gamma   90.00
#
_symmetry.space_group_name_H-M   'P 1'
#
loop_
_entity.id
_entity.type
_entity.pdbx_description
1 polymer ?
#
loop_
_entity_poly.entity_id
_entity_poly.type
_entity_poly.pdbx_seq_one_letter_code
_entity_poly.pdbx_strand_id
1 'polypeptide(L)'
;MIKIRKLTKHVGPERIPLLRGIDAEIHQGEFIAIVGPSGSGKTTLLRCLALHESWEEGSLIVGGNDVLKSGWTGKMKLKREWAYLEQNPHLNMNRTALKNVLIGRSGQTPWWRMVTGMVRSDDYMGAMDVLEDLGLLDKAHDKCDKLSGGERQRVATARALVHGAKVILADEPVNGLDPASASHVLETFRKLCSDERVTIITVLPLEMAERFASRIWGLNEGELVFDIQGRRLTQAEKNKL
;
A
#
# COMPACT_ATOMS: atom_id res chain seq x y z
N MET A 1 -16.38 -1.02 -4.21
CA MET A 1 -16.38 0.43 -3.98
C MET A 1 -16.06 0.69 -2.52
N ILE A 2 -15.10 1.58 -2.25
CA ILE A 2 -14.69 2.02 -0.93
C ILE A 2 -15.05 3.51 -0.83
N LYS A 3 -15.62 3.94 0.29
CA LYS A 3 -15.94 5.35 0.54
C LYS A 3 -15.31 5.82 1.84
N ILE A 4 -14.60 6.91 1.76
CA ILE A 4 -14.10 7.66 2.91
C ILE A 4 -15.04 8.85 3.09
N ARG A 5 -15.55 9.07 4.29
CA ARG A 5 -16.48 10.15 4.59
C ARG A 5 -16.00 10.94 5.81
N LYS A 6 -15.68 12.20 5.60
CA LYS A 6 -15.28 13.18 6.63
C LYS A 6 -14.22 12.67 7.60
N LEU A 7 -13.22 11.91 7.06
CA LEU A 7 -12.17 11.35 7.89
C LEU A 7 -11.34 12.50 8.49
N THR A 8 -11.40 12.64 9.81
CA THR A 8 -10.70 13.67 10.57
C THR A 8 -9.85 13.02 11.63
N LYS A 9 -8.58 13.41 11.69
CA LYS A 9 -7.62 12.93 12.68
C LYS A 9 -6.88 14.07 13.34
N HIS A 10 -6.81 14.01 14.67
CA HIS A 10 -6.06 14.94 15.49
C HIS A 10 -4.82 14.25 16.06
N VAL A 11 -3.79 15.05 16.38
CA VAL A 11 -2.57 14.57 17.00
C VAL A 11 -2.17 15.47 18.17
N GLY A 12 -1.50 14.86 19.15
CA GLY A 12 -1.03 15.53 20.35
C GLY A 12 -2.12 15.92 21.34
N PRO A 13 -1.74 16.39 22.53
CA PRO A 13 -2.67 16.79 23.59
C PRO A 13 -3.49 18.02 23.21
N GLU A 14 -2.98 18.87 22.34
CA GLU A 14 -3.65 20.09 21.84
C GLU A 14 -4.66 19.80 20.72
N ARG A 15 -4.84 18.52 20.34
CA ARG A 15 -5.76 18.09 19.27
C ARG A 15 -5.57 18.87 17.96
N ILE A 16 -4.33 19.00 17.51
CA ILE A 16 -4.03 19.65 16.23
C ILE A 16 -4.56 18.77 15.10
N PRO A 17 -5.41 19.30 14.19
CA PRO A 17 -5.95 18.52 13.09
C PRO A 17 -4.86 18.20 12.06
N LEU A 18 -4.55 16.92 11.90
CA LEU A 18 -3.60 16.40 10.91
C LEU A 18 -4.28 15.96 9.62
N LEU A 19 -5.52 15.44 9.72
CA LEU A 19 -6.40 15.21 8.58
C LEU A 19 -7.73 15.92 8.85
N ARG A 20 -8.25 16.59 7.84
CA ARG A 20 -9.39 17.52 7.97
C ARG A 20 -10.52 17.14 7.02
N GLY A 21 -11.43 16.29 7.49
CA GLY A 21 -12.65 15.95 6.77
C GLY A 21 -12.45 15.37 5.37
N ILE A 22 -11.50 14.44 5.21
CA ILE A 22 -11.23 13.80 3.92
C ILE A 22 -12.46 13.05 3.42
N ASP A 23 -12.93 13.43 2.23
CA ASP A 23 -13.98 12.74 1.48
C ASP A 23 -13.40 12.17 0.18
N ALA A 24 -13.58 10.86 -0.05
CA ALA A 24 -13.16 10.23 -1.31
C ALA A 24 -13.97 8.96 -1.58
N GLU A 25 -14.10 8.62 -2.86
CA GLU A 25 -14.65 7.35 -3.33
C GLU A 25 -13.61 6.64 -4.17
N ILE A 26 -13.42 5.33 -3.94
CA ILE A 26 -12.40 4.51 -4.59
C ILE A 26 -13.11 3.36 -5.29
N HIS A 27 -12.80 3.18 -6.56
CA HIS A 27 -13.30 2.06 -7.35
C HIS A 27 -12.27 0.94 -7.44
N GLN A 28 -12.74 -0.26 -7.68
CA GLN A 28 -11.88 -1.42 -7.82
C GLN A 28 -11.01 -1.30 -9.07
N GLY A 29 -9.73 -1.63 -8.92
CA GLY A 29 -8.76 -1.58 -10.03
C GLY A 29 -8.16 -0.18 -10.26
N GLU A 30 -8.43 0.81 -9.41
CA GLU A 30 -7.78 2.11 -9.52
C GLU A 30 -6.35 2.06 -8.97
N PHE A 31 -5.44 2.72 -9.69
CA PHE A 31 -4.12 3.04 -9.21
C PHE A 31 -4.10 4.52 -8.78
N ILE A 32 -4.20 4.78 -7.49
CA ILE A 32 -4.28 6.12 -6.91
C ILE A 32 -2.92 6.50 -6.32
N ALA A 33 -2.37 7.61 -6.77
CA ALA A 33 -1.19 8.21 -6.16
C ALA A 33 -1.58 9.40 -5.28
N ILE A 34 -1.08 9.43 -4.06
CA ILE A 34 -1.19 10.56 -3.14
C ILE A 34 0.07 11.40 -3.27
N VAL A 35 -0.07 12.66 -3.61
CA VAL A 35 1.01 13.63 -3.73
C VAL A 35 0.81 14.79 -2.77
N GLY A 36 1.88 15.48 -2.40
CA GLY A 36 1.81 16.63 -1.49
C GLY A 36 3.12 16.87 -0.74
N PRO A 37 3.29 18.00 -0.09
CA PRO A 37 4.49 18.33 0.66
C PRO A 37 4.73 17.39 1.84
N SER A 38 5.94 17.40 2.37
CA SER A 38 6.24 16.70 3.63
C SER A 38 5.37 17.24 4.75
N GLY A 39 4.85 16.36 5.60
CA GLY A 39 3.96 16.76 6.70
C GLY A 39 2.50 16.98 6.33
N SER A 40 2.10 16.86 5.06
CA SER A 40 0.69 17.08 4.65
C SER A 40 -0.30 16.00 5.11
N GLY A 41 0.17 14.91 5.74
CA GLY A 41 -0.68 13.85 6.29
C GLY A 41 -0.80 12.58 5.42
N LYS A 42 -0.02 12.43 4.32
CA LYS A 42 -0.10 11.28 3.38
C LYS A 42 0.06 9.93 4.06
N THR A 43 1.15 9.75 4.80
CA THR A 43 1.43 8.52 5.58
C THR A 43 0.33 8.26 6.61
N THR A 44 -0.14 9.31 7.29
CA THR A 44 -1.21 9.18 8.28
C THR A 44 -2.53 8.76 7.63
N LEU A 45 -2.87 9.29 6.47
CA LEU A 45 -4.05 8.86 5.71
C LEU A 45 -3.95 7.36 5.36
N LEU A 46 -2.82 6.90 4.83
CA LEU A 46 -2.62 5.48 4.53
C LEU A 46 -2.71 4.60 5.80
N ARG A 47 -2.12 5.02 6.91
CA ARG A 47 -2.18 4.28 8.19
C ARG A 47 -3.59 4.22 8.77
N CYS A 48 -4.37 5.28 8.63
CA CYS A 48 -5.79 5.29 8.99
C CYS A 48 -6.55 4.28 8.12
N LEU A 49 -6.39 4.31 6.81
CA LEU A 49 -7.05 3.36 5.89
C LEU A 49 -6.64 1.91 6.19
N ALA A 50 -5.38 1.66 6.56
CA ALA A 50 -4.88 0.34 6.97
C ALA A 50 -5.38 -0.11 8.36
N LEU A 51 -6.09 0.74 9.09
CA LEU A 51 -6.48 0.53 10.49
C LEU A 51 -5.25 0.32 11.42
N HIS A 52 -4.12 0.92 11.09
CA HIS A 52 -2.94 0.99 11.95
C HIS A 52 -3.02 2.20 12.89
N GLU A 53 -3.75 3.24 12.49
CA GLU A 53 -4.08 4.37 13.33
C GLU A 53 -5.60 4.57 13.39
N SER A 54 -6.08 5.01 14.55
CA SER A 54 -7.48 5.44 14.73
C SER A 54 -7.64 6.90 14.31
N TRP A 55 -8.87 7.28 14.01
CA TRP A 55 -9.27 8.67 13.79
C TRP A 55 -10.55 8.97 14.56
N GLU A 56 -10.84 10.25 14.77
CA GLU A 56 -11.87 10.70 15.70
C GLU A 56 -13.22 10.83 15.04
N GLU A 57 -13.27 11.29 13.76
CA GLU A 57 -14.54 11.57 13.06
C GLU A 57 -14.52 10.96 11.66
N GLY A 58 -15.71 10.66 11.16
CA GLY A 58 -15.92 10.13 9.84
C GLY A 58 -16.10 8.61 9.80
N SER A 59 -16.17 8.05 8.59
CA SER A 59 -16.40 6.62 8.37
C SER A 59 -15.60 6.08 7.19
N LEU A 60 -15.30 4.78 7.25
CA LEU A 60 -14.73 4.00 6.14
C LEU A 60 -15.74 2.92 5.77
N ILE A 61 -16.35 3.06 4.59
CA ILE A 61 -17.38 2.17 4.08
C ILE A 61 -16.78 1.27 3.00
N VAL A 62 -16.78 -0.03 3.22
CA VAL A 62 -16.26 -1.03 2.27
C VAL A 62 -17.38 -2.01 1.95
N GLY A 63 -17.74 -2.12 0.66
CA GLY A 63 -18.82 -2.99 0.23
C GLY A 63 -20.17 -2.68 0.89
N GLY A 64 -20.43 -1.41 1.20
CA GLY A 64 -21.67 -0.94 1.84
C GLY A 64 -21.65 -1.01 3.38
N ASN A 65 -20.63 -1.59 3.99
CA ASN A 65 -20.52 -1.71 5.45
C ASN A 65 -19.51 -0.72 6.02
N ASP A 66 -19.88 -0.02 7.09
CA ASP A 66 -18.95 0.83 7.84
C ASP A 66 -18.01 -0.06 8.68
N VAL A 67 -16.73 -0.06 8.30
CA VAL A 67 -15.70 -0.91 8.92
C VAL A 67 -15.52 -0.61 10.40
N LEU A 68 -15.67 0.66 10.81
CA LEU A 68 -15.51 1.05 12.22
C LEU A 68 -16.65 0.52 13.10
N LYS A 69 -17.86 0.47 12.56
CA LYS A 69 -19.04 -0.04 13.24
C LYS A 69 -19.16 -1.57 13.20
N SER A 70 -18.43 -2.24 12.30
CA SER A 70 -18.48 -3.69 12.10
C SER A 70 -17.82 -4.51 13.22
N GLY A 71 -17.31 -3.87 14.25
CA GLY A 71 -16.63 -4.53 15.36
C GLY A 71 -15.32 -5.21 14.94
N TRP A 72 -14.87 -6.18 15.73
CA TRP A 72 -13.59 -6.87 15.51
C TRP A 72 -13.57 -7.73 14.25
N THR A 73 -14.67 -8.40 13.93
CA THR A 73 -14.77 -9.29 12.75
C THR A 73 -14.64 -8.53 11.43
N GLY A 74 -15.28 -7.37 11.31
CA GLY A 74 -15.15 -6.53 10.12
C GLY A 74 -13.73 -5.99 9.93
N LYS A 75 -13.09 -5.55 11.01
CA LYS A 75 -11.70 -5.10 10.98
C LYS A 75 -10.73 -6.23 10.61
N MET A 76 -10.95 -7.45 11.11
CA MET A 76 -10.14 -8.62 10.74
C MET A 76 -10.32 -9.00 9.28
N LYS A 77 -11.56 -8.92 8.75
CA LYS A 77 -11.81 -9.16 7.32
C LYS A 77 -11.06 -8.15 6.45
N LEU A 78 -11.13 -6.87 6.81
CA LEU A 78 -10.38 -5.83 6.09
C LEU A 78 -8.88 -6.14 6.07
N LYS A 79 -8.28 -6.42 7.23
CA LYS A 79 -6.84 -6.74 7.35
C LYS A 79 -6.41 -7.98 6.55
N ARG A 80 -7.31 -8.90 6.23
CA ARG A 80 -7.05 -10.05 5.36
C ARG A 80 -7.13 -9.70 3.88
N GLU A 81 -7.96 -8.71 3.52
CA GLU A 81 -8.18 -8.29 2.15
C GLU A 81 -7.29 -7.11 1.73
N TRP A 82 -6.65 -6.45 2.68
CA TRP A 82 -5.81 -5.28 2.45
C TRP A 82 -4.38 -5.55 2.91
N ALA A 83 -3.40 -5.17 2.09
CA ALA A 83 -1.99 -5.18 2.45
C ALA A 83 -1.50 -3.75 2.68
N TYR A 84 -0.63 -3.57 3.68
CA TYR A 84 0.06 -2.31 3.92
C TYR A 84 1.56 -2.50 3.79
N LEU A 85 2.16 -1.76 2.87
CA LEU A 85 3.59 -1.69 2.64
C LEU A 85 4.12 -0.41 3.28
N GLU A 86 4.86 -0.59 4.38
CA GLU A 86 5.48 0.53 5.11
C GLU A 86 6.67 1.10 4.34
N GLN A 87 6.95 2.38 4.54
CA GLN A 87 8.12 3.07 3.98
C GLN A 87 9.44 2.37 4.36
N ASN A 88 9.56 1.92 5.61
CA ASN A 88 10.69 1.14 6.12
C ASN A 88 10.21 -0.27 6.53
N PRO A 89 10.09 -1.21 5.59
CA PRO A 89 9.48 -2.49 5.88
C PRO A 89 10.37 -3.35 6.77
N HIS A 90 9.78 -3.89 7.82
CA HIS A 90 10.44 -4.83 8.71
C HIS A 90 10.56 -6.21 8.05
N LEU A 91 11.73 -6.53 7.50
CA LEU A 91 12.10 -7.86 7.04
C LEU A 91 12.87 -8.61 8.13
N ASN A 92 12.71 -9.93 8.17
CA ASN A 92 13.56 -10.76 9.00
C ASN A 92 14.90 -10.97 8.28
N MET A 93 15.94 -10.25 8.73
CA MET A 93 17.25 -10.23 8.11
C MET A 93 17.93 -11.62 8.08
N ASN A 94 17.65 -12.49 9.05
CA ASN A 94 18.20 -13.84 9.12
C ASN A 94 17.49 -14.83 8.19
N ARG A 95 16.39 -14.45 7.56
CA ARG A 95 15.65 -15.28 6.60
C ARG A 95 15.99 -14.89 5.16
N THR A 96 15.80 -15.84 4.24
CA THR A 96 15.95 -15.59 2.81
C THR A 96 14.84 -14.66 2.29
N ALA A 97 15.06 -14.04 1.12
CA ALA A 97 14.04 -13.24 0.43
C ALA A 97 12.74 -14.02 0.28
N LEU A 98 12.79 -15.22 -0.28
CA LEU A 98 11.65 -16.11 -0.45
C LEU A 98 10.91 -16.40 0.86
N LYS A 99 11.62 -16.70 1.96
CA LYS A 99 11.01 -16.94 3.26
C LYS A 99 10.31 -15.69 3.82
N ASN A 100 10.84 -14.50 3.56
CA ASN A 100 10.18 -13.25 3.92
C ASN A 100 8.92 -13.01 3.09
N VAL A 101 8.95 -13.33 1.81
CA VAL A 101 7.78 -13.19 0.92
C VAL A 101 6.66 -14.16 1.34
N LEU A 102 6.99 -15.42 1.61
CA LEU A 102 6.01 -16.44 2.04
C LEU A 102 5.28 -16.08 3.34
N ILE A 103 5.90 -15.29 4.23
CA ILE A 103 5.23 -14.78 5.44
C ILE A 103 4.04 -13.88 5.08
N GLY A 104 4.05 -13.20 3.94
CA GLY A 104 2.92 -12.39 3.47
C GLY A 104 1.61 -13.18 3.40
N ARG A 105 1.66 -14.47 3.11
CA ARG A 105 0.48 -15.36 3.09
C ARG A 105 0.02 -15.87 4.45
N SER A 106 0.75 -15.61 5.52
CA SER A 106 0.44 -16.13 6.85
C SER A 106 -0.95 -15.76 7.35
N GLY A 107 -1.48 -14.59 6.97
CA GLY A 107 -2.84 -14.15 7.29
C GLY A 107 -3.96 -14.99 6.64
N GLN A 108 -3.66 -15.74 5.58
CA GLN A 108 -4.59 -16.61 4.84
C GLN A 108 -4.34 -18.10 5.09
N THR A 109 -3.20 -18.43 5.72
CA THR A 109 -2.81 -19.82 5.98
C THR A 109 -3.35 -20.28 7.33
N PRO A 110 -4.01 -21.45 7.44
CA PRO A 110 -4.46 -22.02 8.71
C PRO A 110 -3.29 -22.17 9.69
N TRP A 111 -3.50 -21.83 10.95
CA TRP A 111 -2.47 -21.82 12.00
C TRP A 111 -1.66 -23.11 12.12
N TRP A 112 -2.29 -24.29 11.93
CA TRP A 112 -1.63 -25.59 12.02
C TRP A 112 -0.58 -25.80 10.90
N ARG A 113 -0.75 -25.18 9.72
CA ARG A 113 0.25 -25.21 8.64
C ARG A 113 1.44 -24.28 8.94
N MET A 114 1.19 -23.19 9.64
CA MET A 114 2.28 -22.32 10.11
C MET A 114 3.20 -23.06 11.09
N VAL A 115 2.62 -23.91 11.95
CA VAL A 115 3.38 -24.72 12.92
C VAL A 115 4.16 -25.85 12.25
N THR A 116 3.59 -26.49 11.24
CA THR A 116 4.23 -27.60 10.52
C THR A 116 5.25 -27.15 9.45
N GLY A 117 5.29 -25.87 9.11
CA GLY A 117 6.16 -25.33 8.05
C GLY A 117 5.83 -25.86 6.65
N MET A 118 4.66 -26.46 6.46
CA MET A 118 4.20 -26.95 5.16
C MET A 118 3.81 -25.80 4.25
N VAL A 119 4.70 -25.41 3.36
CA VAL A 119 4.42 -24.49 2.24
C VAL A 119 3.75 -25.30 1.14
N ARG A 120 2.61 -24.83 0.62
CA ARG A 120 2.01 -25.45 -0.57
C ARG A 120 2.91 -25.19 -1.78
N SER A 121 2.96 -26.16 -2.70
CA SER A 121 3.67 -25.97 -3.97
C SER A 121 3.20 -24.71 -4.70
N ASP A 122 1.89 -24.45 -4.71
CA ASP A 122 1.29 -23.26 -5.32
C ASP A 122 1.72 -21.95 -4.65
N ASP A 123 1.89 -21.96 -3.31
CA ASP A 123 2.36 -20.79 -2.55
C ASP A 123 3.83 -20.49 -2.84
N TYR A 124 4.62 -21.55 -2.98
CA TYR A 124 6.04 -21.44 -3.33
C TYR A 124 6.20 -20.89 -4.75
N MET A 125 5.49 -21.47 -5.73
CA MET A 125 5.55 -21.03 -7.12
C MET A 125 5.09 -19.57 -7.24
N GLY A 126 3.94 -19.20 -6.67
CA GLY A 126 3.48 -17.81 -6.71
C GLY A 126 4.42 -16.82 -6.02
N ALA A 127 5.15 -17.23 -4.99
CA ALA A 127 6.18 -16.38 -4.39
C ALA A 127 7.41 -16.24 -5.29
N MET A 128 7.79 -17.28 -6.01
CA MET A 128 8.89 -17.24 -6.98
C MET A 128 8.53 -16.37 -8.19
N ASP A 129 7.31 -16.51 -8.72
CA ASP A 129 6.81 -15.69 -9.85
C ASP A 129 6.85 -14.19 -9.49
N VAL A 130 6.38 -13.82 -8.30
CA VAL A 130 6.44 -12.41 -7.85
C VAL A 130 7.89 -11.93 -7.64
N LEU A 131 8.78 -12.79 -7.16
CA LEU A 131 10.20 -12.43 -7.05
C LEU A 131 10.85 -12.26 -8.43
N GLU A 132 10.47 -13.07 -9.41
CA GLU A 132 10.89 -12.93 -10.81
C GLU A 132 10.39 -11.61 -11.39
N ASP A 133 9.11 -11.31 -11.24
CA ASP A 133 8.49 -10.06 -11.69
C ASP A 133 9.14 -8.81 -11.11
N LEU A 134 9.76 -8.92 -9.95
CA LEU A 134 10.49 -7.83 -9.29
C LEU A 134 12.01 -7.91 -9.51
N GLY A 135 12.50 -8.80 -10.40
CA GLY A 135 13.91 -8.96 -10.72
C GLY A 135 14.77 -9.44 -9.54
N LEU A 136 14.22 -10.37 -8.74
CA LEU A 136 14.87 -10.91 -7.54
C LEU A 136 14.95 -12.44 -7.55
N LEU A 137 14.72 -13.09 -8.70
CA LEU A 137 14.70 -14.54 -8.79
C LEU A 137 16.05 -15.15 -8.37
N ASP A 138 17.15 -14.58 -8.84
CA ASP A 138 18.54 -14.95 -8.52
C ASP A 138 18.89 -14.73 -7.04
N LYS A 139 18.15 -13.86 -6.36
CA LYS A 139 18.31 -13.51 -4.94
C LYS A 139 17.30 -14.20 -4.01
N ALA A 140 16.40 -15.03 -4.56
CA ALA A 140 15.32 -15.65 -3.79
C ALA A 140 15.82 -16.43 -2.56
N HIS A 141 16.97 -17.06 -2.67
CA HIS A 141 17.59 -17.85 -1.61
C HIS A 141 18.64 -17.11 -0.78
N ASP A 142 18.94 -15.85 -1.13
CA ASP A 142 19.85 -15.02 -0.35
C ASP A 142 19.16 -14.51 0.92
N LYS A 143 19.91 -14.41 2.02
CA LYS A 143 19.40 -13.80 3.26
C LYS A 143 19.25 -12.29 3.06
N CYS A 144 18.24 -11.72 3.69
CA CYS A 144 17.95 -10.29 3.55
C CYS A 144 19.05 -9.37 4.11
N ASP A 145 19.90 -9.86 5.02
CA ASP A 145 21.08 -9.13 5.50
C ASP A 145 22.13 -8.87 4.41
N LYS A 146 22.19 -9.75 3.38
CA LYS A 146 23.11 -9.64 2.24
C LYS A 146 22.56 -8.78 1.10
N LEU A 147 21.29 -8.42 1.13
CA LEU A 147 20.63 -7.64 0.10
C LEU A 147 20.90 -6.15 0.26
N SER A 148 20.98 -5.43 -0.84
CA SER A 148 20.99 -3.96 -0.87
C SER A 148 19.69 -3.38 -0.30
N GLY A 149 19.67 -2.09 0.02
CA GLY A 149 18.46 -1.40 0.47
C GLY A 149 17.31 -1.51 -0.53
N GLY A 150 17.62 -1.31 -1.83
CA GLY A 150 16.63 -1.44 -2.91
C GLY A 150 16.11 -2.87 -3.10
N GLU A 151 16.97 -3.88 -3.01
CA GLU A 151 16.54 -5.28 -3.06
C GLU A 151 15.64 -5.63 -1.88
N ARG A 152 15.96 -5.17 -0.67
CA ARG A 152 15.08 -5.33 0.50
C ARG A 152 13.72 -4.67 0.31
N GLN A 153 13.69 -3.48 -0.27
CA GLN A 153 12.41 -2.81 -0.58
C GLN A 153 11.58 -3.62 -1.57
N ARG A 154 12.18 -4.19 -2.62
CA ARG A 154 11.49 -5.07 -3.57
C ARG A 154 11.03 -6.39 -2.92
N VAL A 155 11.80 -6.99 -2.01
CA VAL A 155 11.35 -8.15 -1.21
C VAL A 155 10.12 -7.81 -0.36
N ALA A 156 10.09 -6.62 0.24
CA ALA A 156 8.93 -6.17 1.00
C ALA A 156 7.70 -5.95 0.11
N THR A 157 7.91 -5.39 -1.09
CA THR A 157 6.88 -5.29 -2.11
C THR A 157 6.36 -6.67 -2.51
N ALA A 158 7.25 -7.62 -2.82
CA ALA A 158 6.87 -9.00 -3.13
C ALA A 158 6.04 -9.63 -2.01
N ARG A 159 6.42 -9.42 -0.76
CA ARG A 159 5.65 -9.89 0.41
C ARG A 159 4.23 -9.33 0.46
N ALA A 160 4.05 -8.05 0.12
CA ALA A 160 2.73 -7.44 0.06
C ALA A 160 1.88 -8.00 -1.10
N LEU A 161 2.51 -8.22 -2.27
CA LEU A 161 1.84 -8.78 -3.46
C LEU A 161 1.37 -10.22 -3.23
N VAL A 162 2.24 -11.08 -2.69
CA VAL A 162 1.92 -12.49 -2.39
C VAL A 162 0.80 -12.62 -1.34
N HIS A 163 0.52 -11.56 -0.57
CA HIS A 163 -0.63 -11.53 0.34
C HIS A 163 -1.96 -11.80 -0.39
N GLY A 164 -2.06 -11.56 -1.68
CA GLY A 164 -3.29 -11.72 -2.45
C GLY A 164 -4.36 -10.69 -2.05
N ALA A 165 -3.92 -9.51 -1.65
CA ALA A 165 -4.80 -8.45 -1.22
C ALA A 165 -5.61 -7.86 -2.38
N LYS A 166 -6.87 -7.50 -2.10
CA LYS A 166 -7.71 -6.75 -3.05
C LYS A 166 -7.35 -5.25 -3.08
N VAL A 167 -6.75 -4.77 -1.99
CA VAL A 167 -6.28 -3.39 -1.86
C VAL A 167 -4.88 -3.39 -1.30
N ILE A 168 -3.98 -2.65 -1.93
CA ILE A 168 -2.61 -2.45 -1.48
C ILE A 168 -2.43 -0.97 -1.15
N LEU A 169 -2.05 -0.70 0.09
CA LEU A 169 -1.67 0.62 0.56
C LEU A 169 -0.15 0.64 0.64
N ALA A 170 0.52 1.51 -0.11
CA ALA A 170 1.97 1.54 -0.18
C ALA A 170 2.53 2.93 0.15
N ASP A 171 3.28 3.03 1.22
CA ASP A 171 3.87 4.28 1.67
C ASP A 171 5.29 4.43 1.11
N GLU A 172 5.44 5.26 0.07
CA GLU A 172 6.70 5.51 -0.64
C GLU A 172 7.42 4.22 -1.10
N PRO A 173 6.76 3.29 -1.82
CA PRO A 173 7.31 1.96 -2.13
C PRO A 173 8.55 1.97 -3.01
N VAL A 174 8.84 3.09 -3.65
CA VAL A 174 9.97 3.27 -4.57
C VAL A 174 11.07 4.19 -4.01
N ASN A 175 10.94 4.60 -2.75
CA ASN A 175 11.93 5.45 -2.11
C ASN A 175 13.27 4.70 -1.99
N GLY A 176 14.36 5.36 -2.39
CA GLY A 176 15.71 4.78 -2.36
C GLY A 176 16.00 3.75 -3.46
N LEU A 177 15.08 3.55 -4.42
CA LEU A 177 15.33 2.75 -5.62
C LEU A 177 15.98 3.60 -6.72
N ASP A 178 16.78 2.96 -7.56
CA ASP A 178 17.20 3.54 -8.82
C ASP A 178 16.00 3.72 -9.78
N PRO A 179 16.07 4.63 -10.77
CA PRO A 179 14.92 4.94 -11.63
C PRO A 179 14.35 3.74 -12.41
N ALA A 180 15.21 2.78 -12.81
CA ALA A 180 14.77 1.59 -13.54
C ALA A 180 13.99 0.64 -12.62
N SER A 181 14.52 0.36 -11.43
CA SER A 181 13.85 -0.45 -10.41
C SER A 181 12.53 0.18 -9.95
N ALA A 182 12.50 1.51 -9.75
CA ALA A 182 11.30 2.23 -9.37
C ALA A 182 10.21 2.12 -10.45
N SER A 183 10.58 2.34 -11.73
CA SER A 183 9.66 2.17 -12.86
C SER A 183 9.11 0.76 -12.95
N HIS A 184 9.94 -0.25 -12.74
CA HIS A 184 9.55 -1.65 -12.79
C HIS A 184 8.51 -2.01 -11.71
N VAL A 185 8.73 -1.58 -10.47
CA VAL A 185 7.75 -1.75 -9.37
C VAL A 185 6.41 -1.08 -9.71
N LEU A 186 6.44 0.15 -10.22
CA LEU A 186 5.21 0.88 -10.55
C LEU A 186 4.47 0.30 -11.78
N GLU A 187 5.20 -0.26 -12.75
CA GLU A 187 4.61 -1.00 -13.86
C GLU A 187 3.93 -2.29 -13.38
N THR A 188 4.56 -3.03 -12.45
CA THR A 188 3.94 -4.18 -11.79
C THR A 188 2.65 -3.78 -11.08
N PHE A 189 2.66 -2.68 -10.33
CA PHE A 189 1.45 -2.15 -9.70
C PHE A 189 0.35 -1.82 -10.73
N ARG A 190 0.71 -1.19 -11.84
CA ARG A 190 -0.23 -0.87 -12.92
C ARG A 190 -0.85 -2.12 -13.53
N LYS A 191 -0.06 -3.15 -13.79
CA LYS A 191 -0.55 -4.46 -14.28
C LYS A 191 -1.52 -5.10 -13.30
N LEU A 192 -1.23 -5.12 -12.00
CA LEU A 192 -2.15 -5.64 -10.99
C LEU A 192 -3.50 -4.92 -10.99
N CYS A 193 -3.49 -3.60 -11.20
CA CYS A 193 -4.73 -2.84 -11.30
C CYS A 193 -5.53 -3.19 -12.56
N SER A 194 -4.86 -3.32 -13.73
CA SER A 194 -5.52 -3.59 -15.01
C SER A 194 -5.99 -5.03 -15.12
N ASP A 195 -5.15 -6.00 -14.77
CA ASP A 195 -5.33 -7.41 -15.08
C ASP A 195 -6.08 -8.15 -13.95
N GLU A 196 -5.68 -7.88 -12.70
CA GLU A 196 -6.24 -8.54 -11.51
C GLU A 196 -7.28 -7.68 -10.77
N ARG A 197 -7.49 -6.44 -11.21
CA ARG A 197 -8.39 -5.47 -10.58
C ARG A 197 -8.06 -5.18 -9.11
N VAL A 198 -6.79 -5.32 -8.72
CA VAL A 198 -6.31 -4.89 -7.42
C VAL A 198 -6.35 -3.37 -7.34
N THR A 199 -6.82 -2.82 -6.24
CA THR A 199 -6.81 -1.36 -6.01
C THR A 199 -5.52 -1.00 -5.30
N ILE A 200 -4.79 -0.01 -5.81
CA ILE A 200 -3.55 0.45 -5.20
C ILE A 200 -3.67 1.92 -4.82
N ILE A 201 -3.33 2.23 -3.58
CA ILE A 201 -3.24 3.61 -3.07
C ILE A 201 -1.83 3.78 -2.52
N THR A 202 -1.09 4.71 -3.10
CA THR A 202 0.33 4.86 -2.77
C THR A 202 0.77 6.31 -2.68
N VAL A 203 1.76 6.59 -1.84
CA VAL A 203 2.45 7.89 -1.82
C VAL A 203 3.56 7.86 -2.85
N LEU A 204 3.56 8.82 -3.78
CA LEU A 204 4.56 8.93 -4.84
C LEU A 204 5.03 10.38 -5.03
N PRO A 205 6.26 10.58 -5.55
CA PRO A 205 6.67 11.83 -6.15
C PRO A 205 5.75 12.20 -7.31
N LEU A 206 5.51 13.49 -7.52
CA LEU A 206 4.56 13.99 -8.52
C LEU A 206 4.83 13.47 -9.93
N GLU A 207 6.10 13.45 -10.36
CA GLU A 207 6.48 12.98 -11.70
C GLU A 207 6.11 11.50 -11.93
N MET A 208 6.32 10.66 -10.90
CA MET A 208 5.94 9.24 -10.96
C MET A 208 4.43 9.07 -10.92
N ALA A 209 3.72 9.87 -10.11
CA ALA A 209 2.27 9.87 -10.06
C ALA A 209 1.66 10.19 -11.43
N GLU A 210 2.15 11.25 -12.11
CA GLU A 210 1.68 11.64 -13.45
C GLU A 210 1.99 10.59 -14.55
N ARG A 211 3.01 9.76 -14.34
CA ARG A 211 3.43 8.75 -15.33
C ARG A 211 2.70 7.42 -15.15
N PHE A 212 2.44 6.99 -13.92
CA PHE A 212 1.99 5.63 -13.62
C PHE A 212 0.57 5.53 -13.07
N ALA A 213 0.11 6.51 -12.28
CA ALA A 213 -1.17 6.44 -11.64
C ALA A 213 -2.33 6.75 -12.59
N SER A 214 -3.46 6.07 -12.42
CA SER A 214 -4.70 6.37 -13.14
C SER A 214 -5.46 7.54 -12.51
N ARG A 215 -5.17 7.86 -11.23
CA ARG A 215 -5.82 8.91 -10.45
C ARG A 215 -4.83 9.52 -9.46
N ILE A 216 -4.89 10.81 -9.26
CA ILE A 216 -3.95 11.53 -8.39
C ILE A 216 -4.74 12.34 -7.37
N TRP A 217 -4.42 12.12 -6.11
CA TRP A 217 -4.92 12.89 -4.97
C TRP A 217 -3.86 13.86 -4.49
N GLY A 218 -4.18 15.14 -4.48
CA GLY A 218 -3.34 16.17 -3.86
C GLY A 218 -3.71 16.36 -2.40
N LEU A 219 -2.78 16.15 -1.50
CA LEU A 219 -2.97 16.35 -0.07
C LEU A 219 -2.10 17.50 0.40
N ASN A 220 -2.71 18.54 0.96
CA ASN A 220 -2.01 19.68 1.55
C ASN A 220 -2.68 20.08 2.85
N GLU A 221 -1.90 20.37 3.90
CA GLU A 221 -2.38 20.75 5.25
C GLU A 221 -3.50 19.85 5.82
N GLY A 222 -3.46 18.56 5.49
CA GLY A 222 -4.46 17.58 5.93
C GLY A 222 -5.75 17.56 5.12
N GLU A 223 -5.85 18.33 4.05
CA GLU A 223 -7.02 18.40 3.17
C GLU A 223 -6.75 17.79 1.80
N LEU A 224 -7.76 17.19 1.19
CA LEU A 224 -7.73 16.75 -0.19
C LEU A 224 -8.00 17.93 -1.11
N VAL A 225 -6.93 18.58 -1.60
CA VAL A 225 -7.03 19.83 -2.39
C VAL A 225 -7.39 19.60 -3.85
N PHE A 226 -7.18 18.40 -4.36
CA PHE A 226 -7.68 17.94 -5.66
C PHE A 226 -7.74 16.41 -5.76
N ASP A 227 -8.57 15.95 -6.68
CA ASP A 227 -8.78 14.56 -7.04
C ASP A 227 -8.92 14.48 -8.56
N ILE A 228 -7.87 14.05 -9.26
CA ILE A 228 -7.76 14.12 -10.72
C ILE A 228 -7.62 12.73 -11.30
N GLN A 229 -8.45 12.42 -12.27
CA GLN A 229 -8.45 11.14 -12.97
C GLN A 229 -8.20 11.32 -14.47
N GLY A 230 -7.37 10.43 -15.05
CA GLY A 230 -7.22 10.28 -16.50
C GLY A 230 -6.52 11.42 -17.23
N ARG A 231 -5.90 12.39 -16.54
CA ARG A 231 -5.14 13.49 -17.13
C ARG A 231 -3.98 13.95 -16.24
N ARG A 232 -3.05 14.68 -16.83
CA ARG A 232 -1.98 15.35 -16.07
C ARG A 232 -2.51 16.54 -15.29
N LEU A 233 -1.79 16.93 -14.24
CA LEU A 233 -2.09 18.11 -13.46
C LEU A 233 -1.80 19.39 -14.25
N THR A 234 -2.68 20.36 -14.09
CA THR A 234 -2.44 21.74 -14.55
C THR A 234 -1.46 22.46 -13.61
N GLN A 235 -0.85 23.55 -14.06
CA GLN A 235 0.02 24.36 -13.21
C GLN A 235 -0.71 24.92 -11.97
N ALA A 236 -1.99 25.29 -12.14
CA ALA A 236 -2.82 25.78 -11.03
C ALA A 236 -3.06 24.70 -9.96
N GLU A 237 -3.19 23.43 -10.35
CA GLU A 237 -3.31 22.31 -9.41
C GLU A 237 -1.96 22.02 -8.72
N LYS A 238 -0.85 22.06 -9.46
CA LYS A 238 0.50 21.90 -8.86
C LYS A 238 0.81 22.99 -7.83
N ASN A 239 0.31 24.19 -8.04
CA ASN A 239 0.52 25.30 -7.10
C ASN A 239 -0.34 25.18 -5.83
N LYS A 240 -1.28 24.22 -5.74
CA LYS A 240 -2.05 23.93 -4.51
C LYS A 240 -1.33 22.96 -3.58
N LEU A 241 -0.27 22.31 -4.04
CA LEU A 241 0.59 21.46 -3.25
C LEU A 241 1.65 22.29 -2.54
#